data_a617ef9731f3a1a1c2683402b6423333
#
_entry.id   a617ef9731f3a1a1c2683402b6423333
#
_cell.length_a   1.000
_cell.length_b   1.000
_cell.length_c   1.000
_cell.angle_alpha   90.00
_cell.angle_beta   90.00
_cell.angle_gamma   90.00
#
_symmetry.space_group_name_H-M   'P 1'
#
loop_
_entity.id
_entity.type
_entity.pdbx_description
1 polymer ?
#
loop_
_entity_poly.entity_id
_entity_poly.type
_entity_poly.pdbx_seq_one_letter_code
_entity_poly.pdbx_strand_id
1 'polypeptide(L)'
;MRTARTALLAAALLVISACGASQQTATEPDSAAAGQDVPADHYPVHLDNCGTEISLDRPPERIVTIKSSTTELVLALGLGDRLAGTAFSDGPLPEDLAEAAADVPELAESDPSTEVVLATEPDLVFAGWESTFTDEGIGSRDSLAELGIATYVAPSACQGPGYQPDPLTFDGLFDHIAEAGDLLGAPDRAQELIETQQEQLAEITASEGGLSALWYSSGSDTPFIGGGIGTPHLLLETIGLRNIAADIDDTWASLSWEAVADAEPDVIVLVDSDWNTAEHKISVLESVPAMAALPAVAEGRYLVIPFPASEAGVRSVPAAADLADQLADVETTLP
;
A
#
# COMPACT_ATOMS: atom_id res chain seq x y z
N MET A 1 -49.42 49.96 -61.63
CA MET A 1 -50.24 51.04 -61.06
C MET A 1 -49.73 51.26 -59.67
N ARG A 2 -48.96 52.36 -59.49
CA ARG A 2 -49.28 53.52 -58.65
C ARG A 2 -49.46 53.15 -57.18
N THR A 3 -48.82 53.75 -56.19
CA THR A 3 -48.12 54.98 -55.89
C THR A 3 -47.64 54.84 -54.42
N ALA A 4 -46.43 55.19 -54.10
CA ALA A 4 -45.91 56.44 -53.56
C ALA A 4 -46.07 56.64 -52.05
N ARG A 5 -44.89 56.86 -51.41
CA ARG A 5 -44.51 57.97 -50.50
C ARG A 5 -45.27 57.98 -49.11
N THR A 6 -44.66 58.15 -48.03
CA THR A 6 -43.88 59.31 -47.60
C THR A 6 -43.10 58.97 -46.27
N ALA A 7 -41.95 59.60 -46.14
CA ALA A 7 -41.13 59.74 -44.95
C ALA A 7 -41.75 60.70 -43.92
N LEU A 8 -41.38 60.56 -42.65
CA LEU A 8 -41.15 61.68 -41.75
C LEU A 8 -40.24 61.33 -40.59
N LEU A 9 -39.25 62.16 -40.38
CA LEU A 9 -38.32 62.22 -39.24
C LEU A 9 -39.07 62.74 -37.96
N ALA A 10 -38.55 62.37 -36.80
CA ALA A 10 -38.31 63.24 -35.63
C ALA A 10 -37.70 62.35 -34.48
N ALA A 11 -36.45 62.54 -34.15
CA ALA A 11 -35.86 63.37 -33.11
C ALA A 11 -35.98 62.76 -31.69
N ALA A 12 -34.83 62.28 -31.25
CA ALA A 12 -34.16 62.40 -29.97
C ALA A 12 -34.95 62.56 -28.65
N LEU A 13 -34.63 61.68 -27.70
CA LEU A 13 -34.40 62.09 -26.29
C LEU A 13 -33.58 60.97 -25.58
N LEU A 14 -32.36 61.32 -25.17
CA LEU A 14 -31.55 60.56 -24.22
C LEU A 14 -32.20 60.58 -22.85
N VAL A 15 -32.41 59.41 -22.23
CA VAL A 15 -32.54 59.26 -20.79
C VAL A 15 -31.55 58.20 -20.33
N ILE A 16 -30.51 58.66 -19.67
CA ILE A 16 -29.54 57.83 -18.94
C ILE A 16 -30.25 57.38 -17.65
N SER A 17 -30.57 56.09 -17.53
CA SER A 17 -30.91 55.45 -16.28
C SER A 17 -29.89 54.39 -15.94
N ALA A 18 -28.99 54.70 -15.06
CA ALA A 18 -28.13 53.74 -14.39
C ALA A 18 -28.97 52.88 -13.50
N CYS A 19 -29.09 51.59 -13.79
CA CYS A 19 -29.52 50.57 -12.88
C CYS A 19 -28.46 49.46 -12.85
N GLY A 20 -27.91 49.31 -11.66
CA GLY A 20 -26.87 48.32 -11.39
C GLY A 20 -27.33 46.89 -11.71
N ALA A 21 -26.61 46.26 -12.61
CA ALA A 21 -26.65 44.81 -12.78
C ALA A 21 -25.82 44.18 -11.69
N SER A 22 -26.51 43.57 -10.69
CA SER A 22 -25.89 42.59 -9.82
C SER A 22 -25.38 41.45 -10.70
N GLN A 23 -24.07 41.38 -10.87
CA GLN A 23 -23.42 40.15 -11.33
C GLN A 23 -23.64 39.10 -10.26
N GLN A 24 -24.57 38.21 -10.50
CA GLN A 24 -24.52 36.88 -9.88
C GLN A 24 -23.28 36.20 -10.45
N THR A 25 -22.22 36.17 -9.68
CA THR A 25 -21.15 35.21 -9.85
C THR A 25 -21.81 33.83 -9.72
N ALA A 26 -22.01 33.18 -10.83
CA ALA A 26 -22.19 31.74 -10.88
C ALA A 26 -20.90 31.17 -10.25
N THR A 27 -21.05 30.63 -9.04
CA THR A 27 -20.04 29.72 -8.49
C THR A 27 -20.05 28.51 -9.39
N GLU A 28 -19.05 28.41 -10.26
CA GLU A 28 -18.72 27.17 -10.90
C GLU A 28 -18.44 26.17 -9.78
N PRO A 29 -18.94 24.91 -9.87
CA PRO A 29 -18.54 23.89 -8.93
C PRO A 29 -17.02 23.74 -9.07
N ASP A 30 -16.35 23.88 -7.93
CA ASP A 30 -14.93 23.64 -7.75
C ASP A 30 -14.61 22.29 -8.38
N SER A 31 -14.01 22.34 -9.56
CA SER A 31 -13.60 21.16 -10.29
C SER A 31 -12.48 20.55 -9.49
N ALA A 32 -12.68 19.33 -9.04
CA ALA A 32 -11.77 18.51 -8.27
C ALA A 32 -10.30 18.78 -8.64
N ALA A 33 -9.50 18.87 -7.59
CA ALA A 33 -8.08 19.15 -7.58
C ALA A 33 -7.35 18.56 -8.79
N ALA A 34 -7.07 19.43 -9.77
CA ALA A 34 -6.01 19.19 -10.73
C ALA A 34 -4.73 19.01 -9.92
N GLY A 35 -4.01 17.92 -10.16
CA GLY A 35 -2.77 17.59 -9.48
C GLY A 35 -1.89 18.84 -9.40
N GLN A 36 -1.41 19.16 -8.20
CA GLN A 36 -0.46 20.25 -8.04
C GLN A 36 0.78 19.82 -8.83
N ASP A 37 1.13 20.59 -9.85
CA ASP A 37 2.35 20.36 -10.62
C ASP A 37 3.53 20.47 -9.62
N VAL A 38 4.29 19.39 -9.51
CA VAL A 38 5.53 19.38 -8.72
C VAL A 38 6.41 20.53 -9.22
N PRO A 39 7.02 21.33 -8.33
CA PRO A 39 7.92 22.40 -8.75
C PRO A 39 8.99 21.87 -9.73
N ALA A 40 9.26 22.60 -10.80
CA ALA A 40 10.22 22.17 -11.83
C ALA A 40 11.65 21.98 -11.31
N ASP A 41 11.96 22.49 -10.11
CA ASP A 41 13.23 22.36 -9.41
C ASP A 41 13.31 21.11 -8.50
N HIS A 42 12.24 20.33 -8.40
CA HIS A 42 12.23 19.06 -7.66
C HIS A 42 13.04 17.96 -8.37
N TYR A 43 13.02 17.96 -9.70
CA TYR A 43 13.81 17.03 -10.51
C TYR A 43 15.12 17.66 -10.99
N PRO A 44 16.22 16.87 -11.20
CA PRO A 44 16.25 15.41 -11.18
C PRO A 44 16.25 14.82 -9.75
N VAL A 45 15.59 13.67 -9.59
CA VAL A 45 15.64 12.84 -8.37
C VAL A 45 16.69 11.78 -8.56
N HIS A 46 17.57 11.61 -7.56
CA HIS A 46 18.61 10.59 -7.53
C HIS A 46 18.53 9.83 -6.21
N LEU A 47 18.48 8.51 -6.26
CA LEU A 47 18.50 7.66 -5.08
C LEU A 47 19.17 6.31 -5.37
N ASP A 48 19.70 5.68 -4.33
CA ASP A 48 20.15 4.29 -4.34
C ASP A 48 19.00 3.44 -3.78
N ASN A 49 18.49 2.55 -4.61
CA ASN A 49 17.40 1.66 -4.22
C ASN A 49 17.84 0.21 -4.34
N CYS A 50 18.07 -0.45 -3.20
CA CYS A 50 18.60 -1.81 -3.13
C CYS A 50 19.90 -2.01 -3.95
N GLY A 51 20.82 -1.02 -3.94
CA GLY A 51 22.09 -1.06 -4.67
C GLY A 51 21.98 -0.71 -6.16
N THR A 52 20.85 -0.23 -6.61
CA THR A 52 20.67 0.27 -7.97
C THR A 52 20.45 1.78 -7.92
N GLU A 53 21.33 2.54 -8.59
CA GLU A 53 21.18 3.97 -8.76
C GLU A 53 20.00 4.28 -9.69
N ILE A 54 19.04 5.05 -9.19
CA ILE A 54 17.89 5.55 -9.96
C ILE A 54 18.10 7.04 -10.20
N SER A 55 17.87 7.48 -11.44
CA SER A 55 17.89 8.88 -11.81
C SER A 55 16.71 9.21 -12.70
N LEU A 56 15.82 10.08 -12.23
CA LEU A 56 14.67 10.54 -12.97
C LEU A 56 14.77 12.06 -13.20
N ASP A 57 14.67 12.48 -14.47
CA ASP A 57 14.68 13.90 -14.84
C ASP A 57 13.28 14.55 -14.75
N ARG A 58 12.25 13.73 -14.59
CA ARG A 58 10.84 14.14 -14.50
C ARG A 58 10.02 13.06 -13.80
N PRO A 59 8.83 13.38 -13.29
CA PRO A 59 7.96 12.35 -12.71
C PRO A 59 7.59 11.28 -13.75
N PRO A 60 7.50 10.01 -13.36
CA PRO A 60 7.02 8.95 -14.24
C PRO A 60 5.56 9.17 -14.60
N GLU A 61 5.22 8.89 -15.86
CA GLU A 61 3.87 9.07 -16.41
C GLU A 61 3.17 7.74 -16.71
N ARG A 62 3.94 6.64 -16.83
CA ARG A 62 3.44 5.31 -17.16
C ARG A 62 4.03 4.28 -16.20
N ILE A 63 3.35 4.09 -15.09
CA ILE A 63 3.81 3.25 -13.98
C ILE A 63 3.17 1.87 -14.10
N VAL A 64 3.97 0.82 -14.04
CA VAL A 64 3.50 -0.54 -13.77
C VAL A 64 3.82 -0.86 -12.32
N THR A 65 2.81 -1.31 -11.56
CA THR A 65 2.99 -1.77 -10.19
C THR A 65 2.84 -3.28 -10.09
N ILE A 66 3.66 -3.90 -9.25
CA ILE A 66 3.64 -5.34 -8.99
C ILE A 66 3.56 -5.54 -7.48
N LYS A 67 2.54 -6.21 -7.00
CA LYS A 67 2.06 -6.39 -5.63
C LYS A 67 1.09 -5.30 -5.17
N SER A 68 0.15 -5.69 -4.32
CA SER A 68 -0.88 -4.79 -3.76
C SER A 68 -0.29 -3.58 -3.07
N SER A 69 0.77 -3.75 -2.26
CA SER A 69 1.38 -2.67 -1.47
C SER A 69 1.86 -1.50 -2.33
N THR A 70 2.45 -1.77 -3.50
CA THR A 70 2.91 -0.72 -4.42
C THR A 70 1.78 -0.07 -5.19
N THR A 71 0.79 -0.86 -5.63
CA THR A 71 -0.41 -0.35 -6.28
C THR A 71 -1.16 0.60 -5.36
N GLU A 72 -1.39 0.20 -4.14
CA GLU A 72 -2.10 0.99 -3.13
C GLU A 72 -1.38 2.27 -2.76
N LEU A 73 -0.05 2.25 -2.67
CA LEU A 73 0.72 3.47 -2.44
C LEU A 73 0.55 4.47 -3.58
N VAL A 74 0.66 4.03 -4.85
CA VAL A 74 0.45 4.90 -6.01
C VAL A 74 -0.97 5.47 -6.03
N LEU A 75 -1.98 4.66 -5.70
CA LEU A 75 -3.38 5.10 -5.61
C LEU A 75 -3.60 6.08 -4.45
N ALA A 76 -3.03 5.81 -3.27
CA ALA A 76 -3.13 6.68 -2.09
C ALA A 76 -2.46 8.06 -2.32
N LEU A 77 -1.41 8.08 -3.14
CA LEU A 77 -0.80 9.34 -3.61
C LEU A 77 -1.63 10.05 -4.69
N GLY A 78 -2.79 9.51 -5.08
CA GLY A 78 -3.68 10.09 -6.08
C GLY A 78 -3.13 10.05 -7.50
N LEU A 79 -2.28 9.07 -7.82
CA LEU A 79 -1.60 8.90 -9.11
C LEU A 79 -2.18 7.74 -9.93
N GLY A 80 -3.42 7.34 -9.69
CA GLY A 80 -4.07 6.23 -10.38
C GLY A 80 -4.13 6.42 -11.91
N ASP A 81 -4.23 7.65 -12.38
CA ASP A 81 -4.22 8.01 -13.82
C ASP A 81 -2.86 7.76 -14.51
N ARG A 82 -1.78 7.58 -13.74
CA ARG A 82 -0.45 7.21 -14.25
C ARG A 82 -0.21 5.70 -14.26
N LEU A 83 -1.11 4.89 -13.69
CA LEU A 83 -0.98 3.44 -13.72
C LEU A 83 -1.25 2.91 -15.14
N ALA A 84 -0.20 2.41 -15.79
CA ALA A 84 -0.29 1.72 -17.07
C ALA A 84 -0.78 0.27 -16.92
N GLY A 85 -0.67 -0.28 -15.71
CA GLY A 85 -1.16 -1.59 -15.34
C GLY A 85 -0.68 -2.02 -13.96
N THR A 86 -1.38 -3.00 -13.39
CA THR A 86 -1.04 -3.65 -12.12
C THR A 86 -0.89 -5.15 -12.33
N ALA A 87 -0.12 -5.81 -11.49
CA ALA A 87 0.00 -7.26 -11.50
C ALA A 87 0.21 -7.80 -10.09
N PHE A 88 -0.04 -9.09 -9.93
CA PHE A 88 0.15 -9.83 -8.69
C PHE A 88 -0.57 -9.18 -7.52
N SER A 89 -1.87 -8.96 -7.66
CA SER A 89 -2.72 -8.49 -6.57
C SER A 89 -2.85 -9.57 -5.51
N ASP A 90 -2.59 -9.20 -4.26
CA ASP A 90 -2.62 -10.12 -3.13
C ASP A 90 -4.03 -10.27 -2.52
N GLY A 91 -4.97 -9.51 -3.03
CA GLY A 91 -6.36 -9.47 -2.59
C GLY A 91 -7.06 -8.18 -3.04
N PRO A 92 -8.31 -7.96 -2.61
CA PRO A 92 -9.08 -6.79 -2.99
C PRO A 92 -8.45 -5.49 -2.47
N LEU A 93 -8.56 -4.42 -3.27
CA LEU A 93 -8.19 -3.07 -2.84
C LEU A 93 -9.09 -2.59 -1.70
N PRO A 94 -8.60 -1.69 -0.84
CA PRO A 94 -9.45 -0.92 0.08
C PRO A 94 -10.56 -0.18 -0.67
N GLU A 95 -11.74 -0.06 -0.04
CA GLU A 95 -12.92 0.55 -0.68
C GLU A 95 -12.64 1.99 -1.18
N ASP A 96 -11.88 2.75 -0.43
CA ASP A 96 -11.50 4.14 -0.73
C ASP A 96 -10.54 4.26 -1.93
N LEU A 97 -9.79 3.20 -2.26
CA LEU A 97 -8.88 3.16 -3.41
C LEU A 97 -9.49 2.48 -4.65
N ALA A 98 -10.56 1.72 -4.48
CA ALA A 98 -11.14 0.90 -5.55
C ALA A 98 -11.64 1.74 -6.75
N GLU A 99 -12.21 2.93 -6.51
CA GLU A 99 -12.68 3.81 -7.58
C GLU A 99 -11.51 4.34 -8.43
N ALA A 100 -10.40 4.69 -7.79
CA ALA A 100 -9.21 5.21 -8.48
C ALA A 100 -8.51 4.16 -9.36
N ALA A 101 -8.76 2.87 -9.12
CA ALA A 101 -8.22 1.76 -9.89
C ALA A 101 -9.18 1.17 -10.92
N ALA A 102 -10.43 1.66 -11.03
CA ALA A 102 -11.50 1.01 -11.79
C ALA A 102 -11.17 0.79 -13.28
N ASP A 103 -10.38 1.67 -13.88
CA ASP A 103 -9.97 1.61 -15.29
C ASP A 103 -8.53 1.10 -15.48
N VAL A 104 -7.83 0.73 -14.41
CA VAL A 104 -6.44 0.24 -14.47
C VAL A 104 -6.43 -1.24 -14.87
N PRO A 105 -5.73 -1.62 -15.96
CA PRO A 105 -5.71 -3.01 -16.40
C PRO A 105 -4.89 -3.88 -15.43
N GLU A 106 -5.43 -5.02 -15.04
CA GLU A 106 -4.66 -6.10 -14.42
C GLU A 106 -3.91 -6.87 -15.50
N LEU A 107 -2.60 -6.90 -15.42
CA LEU A 107 -1.71 -7.49 -16.41
C LEU A 107 -1.52 -9.00 -16.21
N ALA A 108 -1.49 -9.44 -14.96
CA ALA A 108 -1.33 -10.84 -14.58
C ALA A 108 -1.77 -11.07 -13.12
N GLU A 109 -2.26 -12.27 -12.82
CA GLU A 109 -2.61 -12.74 -11.46
C GLU A 109 -1.37 -13.04 -10.59
N SER A 110 -0.20 -13.21 -11.21
CA SER A 110 1.11 -13.44 -10.56
C SER A 110 2.16 -12.56 -11.22
N ASP A 111 3.45 -12.84 -11.04
CA ASP A 111 4.51 -12.10 -11.73
C ASP A 111 4.26 -12.09 -13.24
N PRO A 112 4.16 -10.90 -13.88
CA PRO A 112 3.94 -10.81 -15.31
C PRO A 112 5.22 -11.18 -16.07
N SER A 113 5.09 -11.62 -17.33
CA SER A 113 6.27 -11.78 -18.18
C SER A 113 6.81 -10.41 -18.62
N THR A 114 8.11 -10.36 -18.94
CA THR A 114 8.77 -9.17 -19.51
C THR A 114 7.98 -8.60 -20.70
N GLU A 115 7.50 -9.47 -21.60
CA GLU A 115 6.75 -9.07 -22.81
C GLU A 115 5.44 -8.33 -22.45
N VAL A 116 4.72 -8.81 -21.44
CA VAL A 116 3.47 -8.20 -20.95
C VAL A 116 3.74 -6.82 -20.37
N VAL A 117 4.79 -6.68 -19.56
CA VAL A 117 5.18 -5.39 -18.98
C VAL A 117 5.60 -4.41 -20.10
N LEU A 118 6.48 -4.82 -21.02
CA LEU A 118 6.95 -3.96 -22.11
C LEU A 118 5.83 -3.52 -23.06
N ALA A 119 4.78 -4.33 -23.23
CA ALA A 119 3.64 -3.97 -24.07
C ALA A 119 2.85 -2.75 -23.52
N THR A 120 3.00 -2.43 -22.26
CA THR A 120 2.41 -1.22 -21.64
C THR A 120 3.25 0.04 -21.85
N GLU A 121 4.47 -0.08 -22.43
CA GLU A 121 5.44 1.00 -22.61
C GLU A 121 5.66 1.82 -21.33
N PRO A 122 6.05 1.18 -20.20
CA PRO A 122 6.22 1.87 -18.93
C PRO A 122 7.49 2.73 -18.92
N ASP A 123 7.50 3.79 -18.14
CA ASP A 123 8.73 4.53 -17.79
C ASP A 123 9.23 4.21 -16.37
N LEU A 124 8.37 3.59 -15.54
CA LEU A 124 8.73 3.05 -14.24
C LEU A 124 8.03 1.72 -13.98
N VAL A 125 8.76 0.74 -13.42
CA VAL A 125 8.19 -0.44 -12.78
C VAL A 125 8.47 -0.36 -11.29
N PHE A 126 7.41 -0.37 -10.49
CA PHE A 126 7.47 -0.35 -9.04
C PHE A 126 7.03 -1.70 -8.48
N ALA A 127 7.94 -2.44 -7.88
CA ALA A 127 7.71 -3.78 -7.35
C ALA A 127 7.77 -3.82 -5.83
N GLY A 128 6.86 -4.60 -5.22
CA GLY A 128 6.86 -4.86 -3.79
C GLY A 128 7.95 -5.83 -3.34
N TRP A 129 8.50 -6.63 -4.26
CA TRP A 129 9.57 -7.59 -3.97
C TRP A 129 10.76 -7.42 -4.94
N GLU A 130 11.97 -7.45 -4.40
CA GLU A 130 13.19 -7.36 -5.22
C GLU A 130 13.34 -8.56 -6.16
N SER A 131 12.86 -9.74 -5.75
CA SER A 131 12.89 -10.98 -6.56
C SER A 131 12.10 -10.90 -7.87
N THR A 132 11.23 -9.92 -8.04
CA THR A 132 10.53 -9.63 -9.30
C THR A 132 11.50 -9.27 -10.43
N PHE A 133 12.63 -8.62 -10.10
CA PHE A 133 13.64 -8.15 -11.05
C PHE A 133 14.74 -9.18 -11.31
N THR A 134 14.36 -10.34 -11.84
CA THR A 134 15.27 -11.41 -12.22
C THR A 134 15.07 -11.82 -13.67
N ASP A 135 16.03 -12.56 -14.24
CA ASP A 135 15.92 -13.07 -15.61
C ASP A 135 14.73 -14.04 -15.79
N GLU A 136 14.27 -14.67 -14.70
CA GLU A 136 13.10 -15.55 -14.68
C GLU A 136 11.78 -14.79 -14.43
N GLY A 137 11.88 -13.54 -13.94
CA GLY A 137 10.77 -12.62 -13.72
C GLY A 137 10.57 -11.67 -14.91
N ILE A 138 10.47 -10.38 -14.60
CA ILE A 138 10.23 -9.33 -15.62
C ILE A 138 11.51 -8.82 -16.30
N GLY A 139 12.65 -9.40 -15.99
CA GLY A 139 13.99 -8.99 -16.43
C GLY A 139 14.79 -8.32 -15.31
N SER A 140 16.11 -8.34 -15.46
CA SER A 140 17.00 -7.66 -14.50
C SER A 140 16.85 -6.14 -14.58
N ARG A 141 17.13 -5.44 -13.46
CA ARG A 141 17.06 -3.97 -13.39
C ARG A 141 17.96 -3.31 -14.45
N ASP A 142 19.14 -3.88 -14.71
CA ASP A 142 20.07 -3.41 -15.75
C ASP A 142 19.45 -3.54 -17.15
N SER A 143 18.80 -4.67 -17.45
CA SER A 143 18.18 -4.89 -18.77
C SER A 143 16.99 -3.94 -19.02
N LEU A 144 16.22 -3.62 -17.99
CA LEU A 144 15.14 -2.65 -18.09
C LEU A 144 15.67 -1.22 -18.22
N ALA A 145 16.75 -0.88 -17.52
CA ALA A 145 17.42 0.42 -17.64
C ALA A 145 17.99 0.65 -19.07
N GLU A 146 18.53 -0.38 -19.73
CA GLU A 146 18.96 -0.30 -21.14
C GLU A 146 17.81 0.03 -22.10
N LEU A 147 16.56 -0.29 -21.71
CA LEU A 147 15.33 0.07 -22.44
C LEU A 147 14.77 1.43 -22.03
N GLY A 148 15.41 2.14 -21.09
CA GLY A 148 14.97 3.42 -20.57
C GLY A 148 13.84 3.34 -19.54
N ILE A 149 13.65 2.15 -18.94
CA ILE A 149 12.65 1.88 -17.93
C ILE A 149 13.32 1.93 -16.55
N ALA A 150 12.92 2.85 -15.69
CA ALA A 150 13.36 2.88 -14.32
C ALA A 150 12.69 1.74 -13.50
N THR A 151 13.39 1.28 -12.47
CA THR A 151 12.87 0.24 -11.58
C THR A 151 13.01 0.68 -10.13
N TYR A 152 11.94 0.52 -9.35
CA TYR A 152 11.94 0.84 -7.93
C TYR A 152 11.38 -0.35 -7.14
N VAL A 153 12.08 -0.73 -6.09
CA VAL A 153 11.67 -1.79 -5.14
C VAL A 153 11.22 -1.12 -3.86
N ALA A 154 10.16 -1.60 -3.23
CA ALA A 154 9.80 -1.16 -1.89
C ALA A 154 10.99 -1.37 -0.95
N PRO A 155 11.52 -0.32 -0.27
CA PRO A 155 12.79 -0.42 0.48
C PRO A 155 12.80 -1.50 1.57
N SER A 156 11.63 -1.81 2.15
CA SER A 156 11.46 -2.91 3.11
C SER A 156 11.68 -4.30 2.52
N ALA A 157 11.75 -4.43 1.19
CA ALA A 157 11.91 -5.69 0.47
C ALA A 157 13.29 -5.85 -0.17
N CYS A 158 14.25 -4.97 0.10
CA CYS A 158 15.63 -5.13 -0.34
C CYS A 158 16.27 -6.37 0.30
N GLN A 159 16.94 -7.20 -0.50
CA GLN A 159 17.57 -8.45 -0.05
C GLN A 159 19.07 -8.52 -0.38
N GLY A 160 19.57 -7.59 -1.19
CA GLY A 160 20.98 -7.57 -1.60
C GLY A 160 21.93 -7.43 -0.41
N PRO A 161 23.17 -7.95 -0.50
CA PRO A 161 24.17 -7.82 0.55
C PRO A 161 24.43 -6.35 0.91
N GLY A 162 24.17 -5.99 2.18
CA GLY A 162 24.31 -4.61 2.69
C GLY A 162 23.06 -3.73 2.49
N TYR A 163 21.99 -4.29 1.93
CA TYR A 163 20.69 -3.63 1.72
C TYR A 163 19.54 -4.32 2.45
N GLN A 164 19.80 -5.44 3.14
CA GLN A 164 18.78 -6.02 4.00
C GLN A 164 18.35 -4.97 5.03
N PRO A 165 17.04 -4.68 5.14
CA PRO A 165 16.58 -3.62 6.02
C PRO A 165 16.84 -3.94 7.49
N ASP A 166 17.07 -2.90 8.28
CA ASP A 166 16.94 -2.95 9.74
C ASP A 166 15.49 -3.36 10.12
N PRO A 167 15.23 -3.77 11.38
CA PRO A 167 13.88 -4.00 11.82
C PRO A 167 12.95 -2.85 11.45
N LEU A 168 11.84 -3.19 10.77
CA LEU A 168 10.88 -2.20 10.28
C LEU A 168 10.27 -1.42 11.44
N THR A 169 10.16 -0.11 11.28
CA THR A 169 9.48 0.80 12.19
C THR A 169 8.44 1.61 11.42
N PHE A 170 7.47 2.21 12.11
CA PHE A 170 6.55 3.13 11.44
C PHE A 170 7.27 4.37 10.89
N ASP A 171 8.27 4.89 11.60
CA ASP A 171 9.09 5.99 11.07
C ASP A 171 9.77 5.58 9.77
N GLY A 172 10.39 4.38 9.71
CA GLY A 172 10.96 3.85 8.48
C GLY A 172 9.95 3.64 7.36
N LEU A 173 8.72 3.21 7.70
CA LEU A 173 7.64 3.08 6.71
C LEU A 173 7.22 4.46 6.17
N PHE A 174 7.14 5.48 7.03
CA PHE A 174 6.85 6.86 6.62
C PHE A 174 7.97 7.45 5.75
N ASP A 175 9.23 7.14 6.04
CA ASP A 175 10.36 7.50 5.18
C ASP A 175 10.23 6.85 3.79
N HIS A 176 9.79 5.59 3.69
CA HIS A 176 9.52 4.92 2.41
C HIS A 176 8.38 5.58 1.64
N ILE A 177 7.31 6.01 2.32
CA ILE A 177 6.19 6.75 1.69
C ILE A 177 6.69 8.11 1.16
N ALA A 178 7.51 8.82 1.94
CA ALA A 178 8.09 10.09 1.53
C ALA A 178 9.02 9.93 0.32
N GLU A 179 9.93 8.94 0.34
CA GLU A 179 10.84 8.63 -0.78
C GLU A 179 10.05 8.30 -2.06
N ALA A 180 9.01 7.46 -1.95
CA ALA A 180 8.14 7.15 -3.08
C ALA A 180 7.39 8.40 -3.58
N GLY A 181 6.92 9.25 -2.67
CA GLY A 181 6.29 10.54 -3.01
C GLY A 181 7.23 11.44 -3.81
N ASP A 182 8.47 11.55 -3.39
CA ASP A 182 9.52 12.31 -4.09
C ASP A 182 9.80 11.72 -5.48
N LEU A 183 10.00 10.39 -5.54
CA LEU A 183 10.27 9.68 -6.81
C LEU A 183 9.13 9.82 -7.81
N LEU A 184 7.89 9.74 -7.34
CA LEU A 184 6.68 9.77 -8.16
C LEU A 184 6.17 11.20 -8.44
N GLY A 185 6.79 12.22 -7.83
CA GLY A 185 6.40 13.61 -7.98
C GLY A 185 5.10 13.97 -7.27
N ALA A 186 4.90 13.43 -6.09
CA ALA A 186 3.75 13.71 -5.23
C ALA A 186 4.17 13.94 -3.76
N PRO A 187 5.21 14.74 -3.47
CA PRO A 187 5.73 14.89 -2.09
C PRO A 187 4.69 15.46 -1.12
N ASP A 188 3.88 16.43 -1.55
CA ASP A 188 2.86 17.02 -0.69
C ASP A 188 1.78 15.99 -0.30
N ARG A 189 1.39 15.13 -1.24
CA ARG A 189 0.43 14.05 -0.97
C ARG A 189 1.00 12.95 -0.08
N ALA A 190 2.29 12.65 -0.26
CA ALA A 190 2.99 11.73 0.64
C ALA A 190 3.01 12.28 2.07
N GLN A 191 3.28 13.57 2.24
CA GLN A 191 3.26 14.23 3.53
C GLN A 191 1.86 14.20 4.17
N GLU A 192 0.80 14.52 3.41
CA GLU A 192 -0.59 14.45 3.89
C GLU A 192 -0.98 13.03 4.33
N LEU A 193 -0.55 12.02 3.56
CA LEU A 193 -0.78 10.61 3.91
C LEU A 193 -0.05 10.22 5.19
N ILE A 194 1.22 10.61 5.33
CA ILE A 194 2.04 10.36 6.53
C ILE A 194 1.40 11.01 7.76
N GLU A 195 1.01 12.28 7.68
CA GLU A 195 0.36 12.99 8.79
C GLU A 195 -0.93 12.29 9.22
N THR A 196 -1.76 11.88 8.27
CA THR A 196 -2.99 11.13 8.53
C THR A 196 -2.71 9.81 9.24
N GLN A 197 -1.71 9.05 8.77
CA GLN A 197 -1.35 7.77 9.38
C GLN A 197 -0.69 7.95 10.75
N GLN A 198 0.09 8.99 10.97
CA GLN A 198 0.65 9.31 12.29
C GLN A 198 -0.44 9.64 13.32
N GLU A 199 -1.47 10.37 12.89
CA GLU A 199 -2.64 10.65 13.76
C GLU A 199 -3.37 9.35 14.12
N GLN A 200 -3.63 8.47 13.15
CA GLN A 200 -4.26 7.17 13.38
C GLN A 200 -3.41 6.27 14.28
N LEU A 201 -2.09 6.22 14.05
CA LEU A 201 -1.17 5.43 14.87
C LEU A 201 -1.18 5.89 16.34
N ALA A 202 -1.27 7.19 16.59
CA ALA A 202 -1.32 7.76 17.94
C ALA A 202 -2.60 7.39 18.71
N GLU A 203 -3.67 6.97 18.03
CA GLU A 203 -4.93 6.53 18.64
C GLU A 203 -4.90 5.05 19.06
N ILE A 204 -3.94 4.25 18.55
CA ILE A 204 -3.83 2.82 18.86
C ILE A 204 -3.42 2.65 20.31
N THR A 205 -4.20 1.87 21.05
CA THR A 205 -3.88 1.52 22.44
C THR A 205 -3.27 0.11 22.49
N ALA A 206 -2.00 0.03 22.85
CA ALA A 206 -1.32 -1.24 23.02
C ALA A 206 -1.84 -1.99 24.26
N SER A 207 -1.96 -3.31 24.15
CA SER A 207 -2.23 -4.17 25.30
C SER A 207 -1.08 -4.13 26.32
N GLU A 208 -1.42 -4.09 27.61
CA GLU A 208 -0.48 -4.21 28.72
C GLU A 208 -0.38 -5.64 29.26
N GLY A 209 -1.10 -6.60 28.66
CA GLY A 209 -1.20 -7.98 29.13
C GLY A 209 0.10 -8.79 29.02
N GLY A 210 1.06 -8.34 28.23
CA GLY A 210 2.34 -9.03 28.02
C GLY A 210 2.20 -10.36 27.28
N LEU A 211 1.13 -10.53 26.51
CA LEU A 211 0.80 -11.74 25.77
C LEU A 211 1.81 -11.98 24.63
N SER A 212 2.01 -13.27 24.31
CA SER A 212 2.85 -13.69 23.18
C SER A 212 2.00 -14.09 21.99
N ALA A 213 2.52 -13.89 20.77
CA ALA A 213 1.80 -14.22 19.57
C ALA A 213 2.64 -15.00 18.56
N LEU A 214 1.99 -15.95 17.88
CA LEU A 214 2.44 -16.52 16.63
C LEU A 214 1.81 -15.73 15.47
N TRP A 215 2.60 -15.30 14.50
CA TRP A 215 2.11 -14.82 13.22
C TRP A 215 2.19 -15.94 12.18
N TYR A 216 1.04 -16.54 11.85
CA TYR A 216 0.96 -17.70 10.96
C TYR A 216 0.48 -17.30 9.57
N SER A 217 1.42 -17.32 8.59
CA SER A 217 1.14 -16.95 7.20
C SER A 217 0.66 -18.14 6.36
N SER A 218 1.39 -19.24 6.36
CA SER A 218 1.06 -20.39 5.49
C SER A 218 1.79 -21.67 5.94
N GLY A 219 1.65 -22.74 5.15
CA GLY A 219 2.36 -24.01 5.35
C GLY A 219 1.67 -24.94 6.34
N SER A 220 1.27 -26.16 5.89
CA SER A 220 0.57 -27.14 6.73
C SER A 220 1.54 -28.07 7.45
N ASP A 221 2.59 -28.54 6.78
CA ASP A 221 3.58 -29.45 7.38
C ASP A 221 4.63 -28.67 8.20
N THR A 222 5.04 -27.53 7.69
CA THR A 222 5.96 -26.61 8.34
C THR A 222 5.39 -25.20 8.23
N PRO A 223 5.04 -24.55 9.34
CA PRO A 223 4.48 -23.23 9.30
C PRO A 223 5.48 -22.20 8.79
N PHE A 224 5.03 -21.33 7.89
CA PHE A 224 5.70 -20.13 7.47
C PHE A 224 5.14 -18.97 8.29
N ILE A 225 6.01 -18.26 8.98
CA ILE A 225 5.65 -17.34 10.04
C ILE A 225 6.29 -15.97 9.86
N GLY A 226 5.77 -14.95 10.51
CA GLY A 226 6.39 -13.64 10.57
C GLY A 226 7.63 -13.64 11.48
N GLY A 227 8.78 -13.26 10.92
CA GLY A 227 10.06 -13.13 11.63
C GLY A 227 10.17 -11.83 12.44
N GLY A 228 11.39 -11.49 12.86
CA GLY A 228 11.67 -10.43 13.83
C GLY A 228 11.92 -9.04 13.23
N ILE A 229 12.02 -8.89 11.90
CA ILE A 229 12.37 -7.59 11.30
C ILE A 229 11.33 -7.01 10.33
N GLY A 230 10.27 -7.77 10.00
CA GLY A 230 9.25 -7.34 9.02
C GLY A 230 7.98 -6.77 9.65
N THR A 231 6.99 -6.52 8.78
CA THR A 231 5.65 -6.04 9.16
C THR A 231 4.99 -6.85 10.27
N PRO A 232 5.06 -8.21 10.27
CA PRO A 232 4.50 -9.00 11.36
C PRO A 232 4.99 -8.59 12.74
N HIS A 233 6.30 -8.38 12.88
CA HIS A 233 6.91 -7.97 14.14
C HIS A 233 6.48 -6.56 14.52
N LEU A 234 6.55 -5.61 13.57
CA LEU A 234 6.12 -4.23 13.78
C LEU A 234 4.67 -4.15 14.30
N LEU A 235 3.74 -4.86 13.65
CA LEU A 235 2.33 -4.82 14.04
C LEU A 235 2.10 -5.45 15.41
N LEU A 236 2.73 -6.59 15.70
CA LEU A 236 2.63 -7.24 17.00
C LEU A 236 3.15 -6.35 18.13
N GLU A 237 4.33 -5.74 17.98
CA GLU A 237 4.88 -4.83 19.00
C GLU A 237 3.99 -3.60 19.20
N THR A 238 3.45 -3.06 18.11
CA THR A 238 2.58 -1.88 18.17
C THR A 238 1.32 -2.11 19.00
N ILE A 239 0.74 -3.31 18.90
CA ILE A 239 -0.46 -3.66 19.67
C ILE A 239 -0.14 -4.29 21.05
N GLY A 240 1.14 -4.36 21.44
CA GLY A 240 1.59 -4.83 22.76
C GLY A 240 1.74 -6.35 22.86
N LEU A 241 1.85 -7.07 21.74
CA LEU A 241 2.12 -8.50 21.68
C LEU A 241 3.59 -8.79 21.44
N ARG A 242 4.12 -9.79 22.14
CA ARG A 242 5.49 -10.28 21.93
C ARG A 242 5.50 -11.35 20.82
N ASN A 243 6.19 -11.08 19.72
CA ASN A 243 6.38 -12.09 18.68
C ASN A 243 7.23 -13.27 19.19
N ILE A 244 6.76 -14.52 19.07
CA ILE A 244 7.53 -15.71 19.44
C ILE A 244 8.75 -15.93 18.56
N ALA A 245 8.80 -15.28 17.38
CA ALA A 245 9.89 -15.34 16.41
C ALA A 245 10.71 -14.04 16.36
N ALA A 246 10.66 -13.20 17.41
CA ALA A 246 11.37 -11.90 17.46
C ALA A 246 12.88 -12.00 17.29
N ASP A 247 13.49 -13.14 17.68
CA ASP A 247 14.93 -13.37 17.57
C ASP A 247 15.37 -13.85 16.19
N ILE A 248 14.45 -14.01 15.24
CA ILE A 248 14.75 -14.40 13.86
C ILE A 248 15.00 -13.14 13.02
N ASP A 249 16.24 -12.95 12.61
CA ASP A 249 16.71 -11.82 11.82
C ASP A 249 16.33 -11.99 10.32
N ASP A 250 15.03 -12.09 10.09
CA ASP A 250 14.41 -12.18 8.77
C ASP A 250 12.98 -11.60 8.84
N THR A 251 12.43 -11.20 7.71
CA THR A 251 11.03 -10.75 7.60
C THR A 251 10.06 -11.92 7.75
N TRP A 252 10.41 -13.08 7.19
CA TRP A 252 9.63 -14.31 7.20
C TRP A 252 10.54 -15.51 7.46
N ALA A 253 10.01 -16.51 8.13
CA ALA A 253 10.78 -17.72 8.47
C ALA A 253 9.91 -18.97 8.47
N SER A 254 10.56 -20.13 8.45
CA SER A 254 9.92 -21.42 8.72
C SER A 254 10.31 -21.93 10.09
N LEU A 255 9.33 -22.36 10.88
CA LEU A 255 9.55 -23.07 12.16
C LEU A 255 8.92 -24.46 12.10
N SER A 256 9.34 -25.35 13.00
CA SER A 256 8.59 -26.60 13.22
C SER A 256 7.39 -26.37 14.14
N TRP A 257 6.35 -27.17 14.01
CA TRP A 257 5.20 -27.11 14.90
C TRP A 257 5.59 -27.39 16.36
N GLU A 258 6.63 -28.22 16.60
CA GLU A 258 7.16 -28.45 17.94
C GLU A 258 7.76 -27.18 18.53
N ALA A 259 8.53 -26.41 17.74
CA ALA A 259 9.10 -25.16 18.23
C ALA A 259 8.00 -24.11 18.53
N VAL A 260 6.94 -24.07 17.73
CA VAL A 260 5.79 -23.21 18.00
C VAL A 260 5.07 -23.65 19.28
N ALA A 261 4.85 -24.96 19.47
CA ALA A 261 4.21 -25.51 20.67
C ALA A 261 5.04 -25.26 21.94
N ASP A 262 6.38 -25.38 21.84
CA ASP A 262 7.28 -25.12 22.98
C ASP A 262 7.31 -23.61 23.35
N ALA A 263 7.00 -22.72 22.41
CA ALA A 263 6.90 -21.28 22.68
C ALA A 263 5.56 -20.87 23.33
N GLU A 264 4.56 -21.75 23.33
CA GLU A 264 3.24 -21.58 23.96
C GLU A 264 2.63 -20.20 23.68
N PRO A 265 2.38 -19.80 22.39
CA PRO A 265 1.78 -18.50 22.10
C PRO A 265 0.40 -18.37 22.73
N ASP A 266 0.13 -17.19 23.33
CA ASP A 266 -1.15 -16.86 23.97
C ASP A 266 -2.23 -16.54 22.92
N VAL A 267 -1.82 -16.01 21.75
CA VAL A 267 -2.67 -15.57 20.65
C VAL A 267 -2.03 -16.02 19.32
N ILE A 268 -2.85 -16.26 18.30
CA ILE A 268 -2.36 -16.59 16.94
C ILE A 268 -2.97 -15.62 15.94
N VAL A 269 -2.11 -14.87 15.22
CA VAL A 269 -2.52 -14.06 14.09
C VAL A 269 -2.53 -14.94 12.84
N LEU A 270 -3.66 -15.00 12.17
CA LEU A 270 -3.91 -15.77 10.94
C LEU A 270 -3.94 -14.83 9.74
N VAL A 271 -2.99 -14.97 8.83
CA VAL A 271 -3.00 -14.24 7.56
C VAL A 271 -4.03 -14.87 6.63
N ASP A 272 -5.08 -14.12 6.27
CA ASP A 272 -6.17 -14.61 5.43
C ASP A 272 -5.96 -14.26 3.96
N SER A 273 -6.18 -15.23 3.09
CA SER A 273 -6.13 -15.08 1.64
C SER A 273 -7.03 -16.08 0.93
N ASP A 274 -7.47 -15.78 -0.28
CA ASP A 274 -8.35 -16.66 -1.08
C ASP A 274 -7.72 -18.04 -1.35
N TRP A 275 -6.39 -18.10 -1.48
CA TRP A 275 -5.65 -19.35 -1.72
C TRP A 275 -5.30 -20.12 -0.43
N ASN A 276 -5.40 -19.49 0.75
CA ASN A 276 -5.09 -20.08 2.05
C ASN A 276 -5.82 -19.34 3.17
N THR A 277 -7.09 -19.69 3.38
CA THR A 277 -7.98 -18.97 4.30
C THR A 277 -7.62 -19.16 5.77
N ALA A 278 -8.03 -18.21 6.61
CA ALA A 278 -7.94 -18.34 8.07
C ALA A 278 -8.64 -19.61 8.59
N GLU A 279 -9.80 -19.98 8.04
CA GLU A 279 -10.53 -21.20 8.39
C GLU A 279 -9.70 -22.47 8.09
N HIS A 280 -9.03 -22.50 6.92
CA HIS A 280 -8.14 -23.59 6.59
C HIS A 280 -6.98 -23.70 7.60
N LYS A 281 -6.38 -22.57 7.97
CA LYS A 281 -5.30 -22.53 8.97
C LYS A 281 -5.74 -23.02 10.35
N ILE A 282 -6.94 -22.63 10.78
CA ILE A 282 -7.54 -23.16 12.01
C ILE A 282 -7.65 -24.68 11.93
N SER A 283 -8.16 -25.23 10.82
CA SER A 283 -8.24 -26.67 10.62
C SER A 283 -6.87 -27.38 10.68
N VAL A 284 -5.82 -26.74 10.16
CA VAL A 284 -4.44 -27.24 10.27
C VAL A 284 -4.00 -27.25 11.73
N LEU A 285 -4.17 -26.15 12.47
CA LEU A 285 -3.81 -26.04 13.88
C LEU A 285 -4.52 -27.10 14.74
N GLU A 286 -5.81 -27.31 14.51
CA GLU A 286 -6.61 -28.33 15.21
C GLU A 286 -6.18 -29.76 14.85
N SER A 287 -5.64 -30.00 13.67
CA SER A 287 -5.18 -31.31 13.21
C SER A 287 -3.82 -31.73 13.76
N VAL A 288 -3.00 -30.79 14.19
CA VAL A 288 -1.67 -31.00 14.76
C VAL A 288 -1.79 -31.21 16.27
N PRO A 289 -1.55 -32.42 16.84
CA PRO A 289 -1.85 -32.70 18.25
C PRO A 289 -1.18 -31.75 19.25
N ALA A 290 0.06 -31.29 18.95
CA ALA A 290 0.78 -30.35 19.81
C ALA A 290 0.11 -28.96 19.79
N MET A 291 -0.38 -28.52 18.65
CA MET A 291 -1.07 -27.25 18.52
C MET A 291 -2.48 -27.27 19.08
N ALA A 292 -3.23 -28.36 18.83
CA ALA A 292 -4.58 -28.52 19.36
C ALA A 292 -4.64 -28.53 20.91
N ALA A 293 -3.52 -28.82 21.57
CA ALA A 293 -3.41 -28.78 23.02
C ALA A 293 -3.11 -27.38 23.59
N LEU A 294 -2.71 -26.42 22.76
CA LEU A 294 -2.44 -25.06 23.20
C LEU A 294 -3.72 -24.32 23.57
N PRO A 295 -3.74 -23.54 24.67
CA PRO A 295 -4.89 -22.73 25.04
C PRO A 295 -5.34 -21.79 23.90
N ALA A 296 -4.41 -21.18 23.15
CA ALA A 296 -4.72 -20.33 22.02
C ALA A 296 -5.60 -21.02 20.98
N VAL A 297 -5.33 -22.31 20.68
CA VAL A 297 -6.11 -23.10 19.72
C VAL A 297 -7.41 -23.59 20.35
N ALA A 298 -7.32 -24.18 21.56
CA ALA A 298 -8.48 -24.78 22.26
C ALA A 298 -9.58 -23.74 22.58
N GLU A 299 -9.20 -22.50 22.83
CA GLU A 299 -10.10 -21.39 23.18
C GLU A 299 -10.38 -20.43 22.00
N GLY A 300 -9.76 -20.70 20.84
CA GLY A 300 -9.99 -19.91 19.62
C GLY A 300 -9.47 -18.48 19.71
N ARG A 301 -8.31 -18.26 20.32
CA ARG A 301 -7.70 -16.94 20.48
C ARG A 301 -6.99 -16.52 19.19
N TYR A 302 -7.77 -16.22 18.18
CA TYR A 302 -7.29 -15.86 16.84
C TYR A 302 -7.55 -14.39 16.53
N LEU A 303 -6.55 -13.75 15.92
CA LEU A 303 -6.70 -12.49 15.21
C LEU A 303 -6.56 -12.79 13.72
N VAL A 304 -7.29 -12.09 12.87
CA VAL A 304 -7.27 -12.32 11.42
C VAL A 304 -6.83 -11.05 10.71
N ILE A 305 -5.90 -11.20 9.78
CA ILE A 305 -5.41 -10.10 8.95
C ILE A 305 -5.43 -10.49 7.47
N PRO A 306 -5.96 -9.66 6.55
CA PRO A 306 -5.85 -9.92 5.12
C PRO A 306 -4.39 -9.95 4.66
N PHE A 307 -4.03 -10.84 3.73
CA PHE A 307 -2.66 -10.97 3.24
C PHE A 307 -2.04 -9.65 2.79
N PRO A 308 -2.73 -8.77 1.99
CA PRO A 308 -2.14 -7.49 1.58
C PRO A 308 -1.78 -6.56 2.74
N ALA A 309 -2.46 -6.68 3.88
CA ALA A 309 -2.17 -5.89 5.08
C ALA A 309 -1.02 -6.46 5.93
N SER A 310 -0.55 -7.68 5.62
CA SER A 310 0.60 -8.30 6.26
C SER A 310 1.95 -7.86 5.64
N GLU A 311 1.90 -7.16 4.51
CA GLU A 311 3.05 -6.58 3.83
C GLU A 311 3.25 -5.10 4.27
N ALA A 312 4.49 -4.61 4.17
CA ALA A 312 4.80 -3.21 4.47
C ALA A 312 4.13 -2.27 3.45
N GLY A 313 3.30 -1.35 3.92
CA GLY A 313 2.60 -0.44 3.02
C GLY A 313 1.59 0.45 3.73
N VAL A 314 0.74 1.10 2.95
CA VAL A 314 -0.27 2.04 3.44
C VAL A 314 -1.33 1.40 4.35
N ARG A 315 -1.48 0.08 4.29
CA ARG A 315 -2.37 -0.67 5.19
C ARG A 315 -1.79 -0.94 6.57
N SER A 316 -0.49 -0.71 6.82
CA SER A 316 0.14 -1.14 8.07
C SER A 316 -0.45 -0.45 9.30
N VAL A 317 -0.75 0.85 9.24
CA VAL A 317 -1.40 1.55 10.37
C VAL A 317 -2.85 1.12 10.57
N PRO A 318 -3.72 1.10 9.54
CA PRO A 318 -5.08 0.55 9.68
C PRO A 318 -5.11 -0.90 10.17
N ALA A 319 -4.17 -1.73 9.72
CA ALA A 319 -4.07 -3.12 10.18
C ALA A 319 -3.69 -3.24 11.66
N ALA A 320 -2.77 -2.39 12.14
CA ALA A 320 -2.44 -2.35 13.56
C ALA A 320 -3.66 -1.95 14.41
N ALA A 321 -4.45 -0.97 13.95
CA ALA A 321 -5.67 -0.55 14.63
C ALA A 321 -6.71 -1.69 14.69
N ASP A 322 -6.97 -2.36 13.57
CA ASP A 322 -7.91 -3.49 13.50
C ASP A 322 -7.46 -4.66 14.38
N LEU A 323 -6.17 -5.00 14.35
CA LEU A 323 -5.62 -6.06 15.22
C LEU A 323 -5.70 -5.69 16.71
N ALA A 324 -5.53 -4.40 17.07
CA ALA A 324 -5.69 -3.96 18.46
C ALA A 324 -7.14 -4.12 18.94
N ASP A 325 -8.11 -3.78 18.09
CA ASP A 325 -9.54 -3.95 18.40
C ASP A 325 -9.88 -5.44 18.57
N GLN A 326 -9.42 -6.32 17.66
CA GLN A 326 -9.59 -7.76 17.76
C GLN A 326 -8.93 -8.33 19.03
N LEU A 327 -7.73 -7.83 19.40
CA LEU A 327 -7.03 -8.26 20.60
C LEU A 327 -7.81 -7.88 21.87
N ALA A 328 -8.37 -6.67 21.93
CA ALA A 328 -9.20 -6.25 23.05
C ALA A 328 -10.40 -7.18 23.26
N ASP A 329 -11.03 -7.68 22.19
CA ASP A 329 -12.11 -8.66 22.27
C ASP A 329 -11.61 -10.02 22.83
N VAL A 330 -10.45 -10.49 22.37
CA VAL A 330 -9.82 -11.71 22.90
C VAL A 330 -9.50 -11.58 24.38
N GLU A 331 -8.94 -10.44 24.81
CA GLU A 331 -8.57 -10.20 26.23
C GLU A 331 -9.77 -10.23 27.17
N THR A 332 -10.97 -9.84 26.71
CA THR A 332 -12.19 -9.94 27.53
C THR A 332 -12.55 -11.39 27.88
N THR A 333 -12.04 -12.37 27.14
CA THR A 333 -12.30 -13.80 27.32
C THR A 333 -11.23 -14.51 28.15
N LEU A 334 -10.10 -13.84 28.41
CA LEU A 334 -9.02 -14.42 29.21
C LEU A 334 -9.43 -14.58 30.68
N PRO A 335 -8.98 -15.65 31.38
CA PRO A 335 -9.37 -15.94 32.75
C PRO A 335 -8.80 -14.97 33.80
#